data_c7aa8249dfdef2bd4174717fef38d5a4
#
_entry.id   c7aa8249dfdef2bd4174717fef38d5a4
#
_cell.length_a   1.000
_cell.length_b   1.000
_cell.length_c   1.000
_cell.angle_alpha   90.00
_cell.angle_beta   90.00
_cell.angle_gamma   90.00
#
_symmetry.space_group_name_H-M   'P 1'
#
loop_
_entity.id
_entity.type
_entity.pdbx_description
1 polymer ?
#
loop_
_entity_poly.entity_id
_entity_poly.type
_entity_poly.pdbx_seq_one_letter_code
_entity_poly.pdbx_strand_id
1 'polypeptide(L)'
;MTICLNFIDTAGQEIYQSLLPKNYIRNSHIVLLVFSDIDSFNTLKNRWYKFYKENSNIDNSKFILIGNKSDEFGDQREQITKYGNEFSQDIDALFVKCSAKNADGIDNLENFITTEARRFIDEEEKKINDAKINNNQKEESQSFRLKKKKKKDKKIWNCLCNK
;
A
#
# COMPACT_ATOMS: atom_id res chain seq x y z
N MET A 1 9.58 -14.04 12.11
CA MET A 1 9.40 -13.56 10.73
C MET A 1 10.29 -12.34 10.55
N THR A 2 11.11 -12.30 9.51
CA THR A 2 11.95 -11.13 9.16
C THR A 2 11.28 -10.39 8.02
N ILE A 3 11.06 -9.08 8.19
CA ILE A 3 10.49 -8.21 7.15
C ILE A 3 11.63 -7.41 6.54
N CYS A 4 11.75 -7.43 5.22
CA CYS A 4 12.70 -6.60 4.48
C CYS A 4 11.97 -5.38 3.93
N LEU A 5 12.43 -4.17 4.34
CA LEU A 5 11.91 -2.90 3.83
C LEU A 5 12.86 -2.36 2.76
N ASN A 6 12.31 -2.03 1.60
CA ASN A 6 13.06 -1.39 0.53
C ASN A 6 12.69 0.11 0.50
N PHE A 7 13.61 0.98 0.91
CA PHE A 7 13.44 2.41 0.87
C PHE A 7 13.91 2.98 -0.46
N ILE A 8 13.05 3.76 -1.11
CA ILE A 8 13.36 4.47 -2.35
C ILE A 8 13.32 5.95 -2.06
N ASP A 9 14.48 6.59 -2.04
CA ASP A 9 14.60 8.03 -1.93
C ASP A 9 14.42 8.68 -3.31
N THR A 10 13.51 9.65 -3.36
CA THR A 10 13.20 10.37 -4.60
C THR A 10 13.82 11.74 -4.59
N ALA A 11 14.40 12.17 -5.71
CA ALA A 11 14.94 13.52 -5.84
C ALA A 11 13.85 14.57 -5.57
N GLY A 12 14.04 15.41 -4.56
CA GLY A 12 13.09 16.46 -4.18
C GLY A 12 13.02 17.64 -5.16
N GLN A 13 13.93 17.69 -6.14
CA GLN A 13 13.95 18.77 -7.11
C GLN A 13 12.87 18.54 -8.17
N GLU A 14 12.07 19.54 -8.35
CA GLU A 14 10.89 19.58 -9.20
C GLU A 14 11.13 19.22 -10.67
N ILE A 15 12.32 19.48 -11.18
CA ILE A 15 12.73 19.18 -12.56
C ILE A 15 12.86 17.68 -12.83
N TYR A 16 12.94 16.84 -11.80
CA TYR A 16 13.14 15.39 -11.95
C TYR A 16 11.85 14.57 -11.85
N GLN A 17 10.66 15.20 -11.71
CA GLN A 17 9.40 14.46 -11.68
C GLN A 17 9.19 13.57 -12.92
N SER A 18 9.61 14.05 -14.09
CA SER A 18 9.54 13.26 -15.34
C SER A 18 10.50 12.07 -15.37
N LEU A 19 11.52 12.06 -14.49
CA LEU A 19 12.54 11.01 -14.40
C LEU A 19 12.20 9.97 -13.31
N LEU A 20 11.20 10.23 -12.46
CA LEU A 20 10.76 9.24 -11.49
C LEU A 20 10.18 8.03 -12.25
N PRO A 21 10.77 6.84 -12.11
CA PRO A 21 10.23 5.67 -12.75
C PRO A 21 8.80 5.44 -12.24
N LYS A 22 7.81 5.53 -13.12
CA LYS A 22 6.40 5.31 -12.77
C LYS A 22 6.16 3.97 -12.06
N ASN A 23 7.04 3.00 -12.28
CA ASN A 23 6.98 1.70 -11.62
C ASN A 23 7.22 1.77 -10.12
N TYR A 24 8.07 2.68 -9.62
CA TYR A 24 8.27 2.85 -8.18
C TYR A 24 7.05 3.45 -7.51
N ILE A 25 6.41 4.43 -8.16
CA ILE A 25 5.20 5.07 -7.66
C ILE A 25 4.04 4.06 -7.61
N ARG A 26 3.86 3.27 -8.66
CA ARG A 26 2.74 2.33 -8.79
C ARG A 26 2.81 1.15 -7.83
N ASN A 27 4.01 0.75 -7.43
CA ASN A 27 4.24 -0.44 -6.61
C ASN A 27 4.64 -0.11 -5.17
N SER A 28 4.50 1.15 -4.74
CA SER A 28 4.80 1.55 -3.37
C SER A 28 3.67 1.11 -2.43
N HIS A 29 3.99 0.34 -1.39
CA HIS A 29 3.04 -0.04 -0.34
C HIS A 29 2.84 1.09 0.67
N ILE A 30 3.93 1.79 1.01
CA ILE A 30 3.93 2.90 1.96
C ILE A 30 4.58 4.10 1.28
N VAL A 31 3.97 5.26 1.41
CA VAL A 31 4.46 6.54 0.86
C VAL A 31 4.70 7.50 2.00
N LEU A 32 5.95 7.93 2.16
CA LEU A 32 6.33 8.91 3.15
C LEU A 32 6.28 10.31 2.52
N LEU A 33 5.33 11.14 2.96
CA LEU A 33 5.17 12.52 2.54
C LEU A 33 5.85 13.42 3.57
N VAL A 34 7.02 13.96 3.24
CA VAL A 34 7.88 14.68 4.18
C VAL A 34 7.86 16.18 3.93
N PHE A 35 7.67 16.98 4.98
CA PHE A 35 7.77 18.44 4.97
C PHE A 35 8.45 18.94 6.25
N SER A 36 8.95 20.17 6.27
CA SER A 36 9.66 20.76 7.42
C SER A 36 9.14 22.13 7.88
N ASP A 37 8.36 22.77 7.05
CA ASP A 37 7.82 24.12 7.26
C ASP A 37 6.53 24.29 6.45
N ILE A 38 5.88 25.45 6.57
CA ILE A 38 4.61 25.73 5.91
C ILE A 38 4.73 25.76 4.38
N ASP A 39 5.84 26.25 3.85
CA ASP A 39 6.04 26.36 2.41
C ASP A 39 6.25 24.98 1.77
N SER A 40 7.09 24.14 2.39
CA SER A 40 7.27 22.76 1.99
C SER A 40 5.99 21.92 2.17
N PHE A 41 5.18 22.20 3.20
CA PHE A 41 3.85 21.58 3.36
C PHE A 41 2.91 21.95 2.20
N ASN A 42 2.84 23.23 1.83
CA ASN A 42 2.02 23.68 0.70
C ASN A 42 2.48 23.06 -0.63
N THR A 43 3.78 22.96 -0.85
CA THR A 43 4.37 22.30 -2.01
C THR A 43 4.04 20.82 -2.03
N LEU A 44 4.18 20.13 -0.90
CA LEU A 44 3.81 18.72 -0.74
C LEU A 44 2.34 18.48 -1.09
N LYS A 45 1.42 19.26 -0.48
CA LYS A 45 -0.03 19.12 -0.68
C LYS A 45 -0.44 19.40 -2.12
N ASN A 46 0.03 20.51 -2.69
CA ASN A 46 -0.46 21.02 -3.96
C ASN A 46 0.19 20.35 -5.17
N ARG A 47 1.38 19.79 -5.00
CA ARG A 47 2.17 19.22 -6.09
C ARG A 47 2.45 17.75 -5.91
N TRP A 48 3.21 17.36 -4.87
CA TRP A 48 3.69 15.99 -4.70
C TRP A 48 2.56 15.00 -4.46
N TYR A 49 1.63 15.31 -3.57
CA TYR A 49 0.48 14.46 -3.33
C TYR A 49 -0.41 14.31 -4.56
N LYS A 50 -0.68 15.41 -5.28
CA LYS A 50 -1.45 15.35 -6.54
C LYS A 50 -0.75 14.51 -7.59
N PHE A 51 0.55 14.75 -7.78
CA PHE A 51 1.36 13.96 -8.72
C PHE A 51 1.32 12.47 -8.38
N TYR A 52 1.46 12.12 -7.10
CA TYR A 52 1.37 10.75 -6.66
C TYR A 52 -0.03 10.18 -6.93
N LYS A 53 -1.08 10.91 -6.60
CA LYS A 53 -2.47 10.53 -6.82
C LYS A 53 -2.79 10.23 -8.30
N GLU A 54 -2.21 10.98 -9.22
CA GLU A 54 -2.44 10.81 -10.66
C GLU A 54 -1.64 9.64 -11.27
N ASN A 55 -0.55 9.22 -10.63
CA ASN A 55 0.38 8.23 -11.20
C ASN A 55 0.46 6.91 -10.43
N SER A 56 -0.19 6.78 -9.28
CA SER A 56 -0.17 5.59 -8.44
C SER A 56 -1.52 4.85 -8.41
N ASN A 57 -1.48 3.59 -7.98
CA ASN A 57 -2.67 2.86 -7.55
C ASN A 57 -2.90 3.15 -6.06
N ILE A 58 -3.56 4.28 -5.77
CA ILE A 58 -3.79 4.77 -4.39
C ILE A 58 -4.45 3.74 -3.49
N ASP A 59 -5.36 2.94 -4.03
CA ASP A 59 -6.11 1.93 -3.27
C ASP A 59 -5.21 0.88 -2.60
N ASN A 60 -3.95 0.78 -3.05
CA ASN A 60 -2.97 -0.18 -2.53
C ASN A 60 -1.83 0.46 -1.73
N SER A 61 -1.83 1.79 -1.53
CA SER A 61 -0.74 2.48 -0.83
C SER A 61 -1.23 3.14 0.45
N LYS A 62 -0.44 3.04 1.54
CA LYS A 62 -0.69 3.80 2.77
C LYS A 62 0.21 5.02 2.82
N PHE A 63 -0.39 6.17 3.16
CA PHE A 63 0.36 7.41 3.32
C PHE A 63 0.75 7.64 4.78
N ILE A 64 1.97 8.11 5.00
CA ILE A 64 2.44 8.64 6.27
C ILE A 64 2.93 10.06 6.02
N LEU A 65 2.27 11.03 6.65
CA LEU A 65 2.66 12.43 6.59
C LEU A 65 3.66 12.73 7.70
N ILE A 66 4.82 13.30 7.36
CA ILE A 66 5.93 13.50 8.29
C ILE A 66 6.29 14.97 8.35
N GLY A 67 6.08 15.59 9.52
CA GLY A 67 6.63 16.91 9.85
C GLY A 67 8.02 16.76 10.44
N ASN A 68 9.05 16.80 9.59
CA ASN A 68 10.45 16.70 10.00
C ASN A 68 10.98 18.06 10.49
N LYS A 69 12.16 18.07 11.13
CA LYS A 69 12.77 19.21 11.79
C LYS A 69 11.88 19.79 12.90
N SER A 70 11.20 18.94 13.65
CA SER A 70 10.31 19.37 14.73
C SER A 70 11.02 20.18 15.83
N ASP A 71 12.35 20.07 15.93
CA ASP A 71 13.24 20.87 16.76
C ASP A 71 13.30 22.35 16.32
N GLU A 72 13.04 22.64 15.05
CA GLU A 72 13.11 23.98 14.44
C GLU A 72 11.73 24.65 14.22
N PHE A 73 10.61 24.02 14.60
CA PHE A 73 9.27 24.55 14.34
C PHE A 73 8.97 25.92 15.01
N GLY A 74 9.61 26.22 16.17
CA GLY A 74 9.46 27.48 16.87
C GLY A 74 8.00 27.92 17.03
N ASP A 75 7.71 29.16 16.66
CA ASP A 75 6.37 29.77 16.76
C ASP A 75 5.37 29.17 15.77
N GLN A 76 5.83 28.48 14.73
CA GLN A 76 4.95 27.84 13.73
C GLN A 76 4.47 26.45 14.15
N ARG A 77 4.90 25.94 15.32
CA ARG A 77 4.60 24.58 15.81
C ARG A 77 3.11 24.25 15.81
N GLU A 78 2.29 25.15 16.33
CA GLU A 78 0.85 24.94 16.41
C GLU A 78 0.21 24.90 15.01
N GLN A 79 0.60 25.81 14.13
CA GLN A 79 0.09 25.91 12.77
C GLN A 79 0.49 24.69 11.93
N ILE A 80 1.74 24.26 12.01
CA ILE A 80 2.24 23.05 11.35
C ILE A 80 1.49 21.80 11.85
N THR A 81 1.29 21.71 13.16
CA THR A 81 0.55 20.59 13.76
C THR A 81 -0.90 20.57 13.29
N LYS A 82 -1.57 21.71 13.26
CA LYS A 82 -2.94 21.85 12.77
C LYS A 82 -3.06 21.41 11.31
N TYR A 83 -2.23 21.99 10.43
CA TYR A 83 -2.25 21.66 9.00
C TYR A 83 -1.92 20.19 8.72
N GLY A 84 -0.95 19.63 9.47
CA GLY A 84 -0.60 18.23 9.35
C GLY A 84 -1.75 17.31 9.75
N ASN A 85 -2.44 17.60 10.86
CA ASN A 85 -3.60 16.82 11.31
C ASN A 85 -4.78 16.92 10.33
N GLU A 86 -5.13 18.13 9.89
CA GLU A 86 -6.23 18.33 8.95
C GLU A 86 -5.97 17.59 7.64
N PHE A 87 -4.81 17.77 7.06
CA PHE A 87 -4.48 17.13 5.79
C PHE A 87 -4.34 15.62 5.89
N SER A 88 -3.80 15.11 6.99
CA SER A 88 -3.70 13.66 7.20
C SER A 88 -5.08 12.99 7.29
N GLN A 89 -6.07 13.67 7.90
CA GLN A 89 -7.46 13.19 7.92
C GLN A 89 -8.08 13.21 6.52
N ASP A 90 -7.84 14.26 5.73
CA ASP A 90 -8.37 14.39 4.36
C ASP A 90 -7.89 13.26 3.43
N ILE A 91 -6.69 12.73 3.65
CA ILE A 91 -6.07 11.71 2.80
C ILE A 91 -5.96 10.32 3.42
N ASP A 92 -6.64 10.10 4.55
CA ASP A 92 -6.54 8.86 5.36
C ASP A 92 -5.09 8.44 5.65
N ALA A 93 -4.25 9.41 6.05
CA ALA A 93 -2.86 9.20 6.39
C ALA A 93 -2.63 9.30 7.90
N LEU A 94 -1.52 8.72 8.35
CA LEU A 94 -0.99 8.98 9.69
C LEU A 94 -0.11 10.23 9.65
N PHE A 95 -0.24 11.11 10.64
CA PHE A 95 0.65 12.26 10.82
C PHE A 95 1.63 12.03 11.97
N VAL A 96 2.92 12.17 11.67
CA VAL A 96 4.01 12.04 12.65
C VAL A 96 4.88 13.28 12.60
N LYS A 97 5.22 13.83 13.78
CA LYS A 97 6.25 14.85 13.91
C LYS A 97 7.55 14.20 14.35
N CYS A 98 8.64 14.50 13.70
CA CYS A 98 9.95 13.98 14.07
C CYS A 98 11.07 14.99 13.82
N SER A 99 12.22 14.73 14.38
CA SER A 99 13.47 15.41 14.05
C SER A 99 14.56 14.37 13.74
N ALA A 100 14.96 14.32 12.48
CA ALA A 100 16.07 13.46 12.08
C ALA A 100 17.41 13.89 12.72
N LYS A 101 17.51 15.16 13.18
CA LYS A 101 18.73 15.72 13.79
C LYS A 101 19.02 15.16 15.19
N ASN A 102 17.99 15.05 16.01
CA ASN A 102 18.08 14.59 17.40
C ASN A 102 17.37 13.26 17.66
N ALA A 103 16.89 12.60 16.60
CA ALA A 103 16.16 11.33 16.61
C ALA A 103 14.79 11.39 17.35
N ASP A 104 14.27 12.58 17.65
CA ASP A 104 12.99 12.73 18.31
C ASP A 104 11.83 12.26 17.39
N GLY A 105 10.97 11.39 17.90
CA GLY A 105 9.85 10.82 17.15
C GLY A 105 10.20 9.77 16.08
N ILE A 106 11.47 9.43 15.89
CA ILE A 106 11.91 8.43 14.90
C ILE A 106 11.46 7.03 15.28
N ASP A 107 11.57 6.64 16.57
CA ASP A 107 11.10 5.31 17.03
C ASP A 107 9.60 5.11 16.75
N ASN A 108 8.79 6.16 16.92
CA ASN A 108 7.38 6.11 16.60
C ASN A 108 7.15 5.90 15.09
N LEU A 109 7.91 6.62 14.25
CA LEU A 109 7.84 6.47 12.78
C LEU A 109 8.21 5.05 12.35
N GLU A 110 9.29 4.48 12.89
CA GLU A 110 9.71 3.11 12.60
C GLU A 110 8.66 2.09 13.02
N ASN A 111 8.06 2.25 14.20
CA ASN A 111 6.98 1.39 14.67
C ASN A 111 5.76 1.43 13.74
N PHE A 112 5.39 2.61 13.25
CA PHE A 112 4.29 2.76 12.30
C PHE A 112 4.60 2.10 10.95
N ILE A 113 5.77 2.34 10.40
CA ILE A 113 6.20 1.71 9.13
C ILE A 113 6.19 0.19 9.27
N THR A 114 6.73 -0.32 10.36
CA THR A 114 6.80 -1.78 10.62
C THR A 114 5.40 -2.38 10.78
N THR A 115 4.51 -1.68 11.46
CA THR A 115 3.12 -2.13 11.68
C THR A 115 2.36 -2.19 10.35
N GLU A 116 2.45 -1.13 9.54
CA GLU A 116 1.81 -1.12 8.23
C GLU A 116 2.41 -2.15 7.27
N ALA A 117 3.72 -2.35 7.28
CA ALA A 117 4.38 -3.37 6.48
C ALA A 117 3.89 -4.79 6.85
N ARG A 118 3.72 -5.09 8.13
CA ARG A 118 3.12 -6.38 8.60
C ARG A 118 1.70 -6.55 8.08
N ARG A 119 0.88 -5.51 8.20
CA ARG A 119 -0.50 -5.54 7.71
C ARG A 119 -0.58 -5.86 6.22
N PHE A 120 0.26 -5.24 5.39
CA PHE A 120 0.32 -5.54 3.96
C PHE A 120 0.68 -7.00 3.68
N ILE A 121 1.66 -7.55 4.40
CA ILE A 121 2.06 -8.95 4.24
C ILE A 121 0.92 -9.89 4.63
N ASP A 122 0.27 -9.67 5.77
CA ASP A 122 -0.85 -10.49 6.24
C ASP A 122 -2.04 -10.44 5.27
N GLU A 123 -2.34 -9.27 4.70
CA GLU A 123 -3.38 -9.12 3.68
C GLU A 123 -3.04 -9.86 2.37
N GLU A 124 -1.79 -9.83 1.93
CA GLU A 124 -1.35 -10.56 0.74
C GLU A 124 -1.37 -12.07 0.95
N GLU A 125 -0.88 -12.56 2.09
CA GLU A 125 -0.95 -13.97 2.45
C GLU A 125 -2.41 -14.47 2.48
N LYS A 126 -3.32 -13.67 3.03
CA LYS A 126 -4.74 -13.98 3.04
C LYS A 126 -5.31 -14.08 1.62
N LYS A 127 -5.02 -13.11 0.74
CA LYS A 127 -5.46 -13.14 -0.67
C LYS A 127 -4.96 -14.40 -1.40
N ILE A 128 -3.69 -14.77 -1.17
CA ILE A 128 -3.09 -15.97 -1.77
C ILE A 128 -3.79 -17.26 -1.28
N ASN A 129 -4.09 -17.34 0.01
CA ASN A 129 -4.77 -18.50 0.60
C ASN A 129 -6.22 -18.61 0.09
N ASP A 130 -6.95 -17.51 0.04
CA ASP A 130 -8.32 -17.47 -0.51
C ASP A 130 -8.34 -17.88 -1.99
N ALA A 131 -7.36 -17.44 -2.78
CA ALA A 131 -7.23 -17.83 -4.17
C ALA A 131 -6.94 -19.34 -4.34
N LYS A 132 -6.11 -19.93 -3.48
CA LYS A 132 -5.84 -21.38 -3.47
C LYS A 132 -7.08 -22.18 -3.13
N ILE A 133 -7.85 -21.77 -2.12
CA ILE A 133 -9.10 -22.42 -1.72
C ILE A 133 -10.10 -22.42 -2.88
N ASN A 134 -10.29 -21.27 -3.53
CA ASN A 134 -11.19 -21.11 -4.65
C ASN A 134 -10.80 -21.95 -5.86
N ASN A 135 -9.50 -22.10 -6.15
CA ASN A 135 -9.01 -22.97 -7.22
C ASN A 135 -9.25 -24.45 -6.92
N ASN A 136 -8.99 -24.91 -5.70
CA ASN A 136 -9.26 -26.29 -5.30
C ASN A 136 -10.75 -26.63 -5.41
N GLN A 137 -11.65 -25.75 -5.00
CA GLN A 137 -13.10 -25.93 -5.15
C GLN A 137 -13.53 -26.01 -6.62
N LYS A 138 -12.91 -25.23 -7.51
CA LYS A 138 -13.18 -25.31 -8.95
C LYS A 138 -12.73 -26.64 -9.55
N GLU A 139 -11.55 -27.13 -9.17
CA GLU A 139 -11.04 -28.41 -9.63
C GLU A 139 -11.89 -29.57 -9.14
N GLU A 140 -12.31 -29.58 -7.87
CA GLU A 140 -13.23 -30.60 -7.33
C GLU A 140 -14.57 -30.58 -8.05
N SER A 141 -15.14 -29.41 -8.29
CA SER A 141 -16.42 -29.27 -9.00
C SER A 141 -16.31 -29.72 -10.46
N GLN A 142 -15.19 -29.46 -11.12
CA GLN A 142 -14.92 -29.94 -12.49
C GLN A 142 -14.72 -31.47 -12.51
N SER A 143 -13.97 -32.03 -11.57
CA SER A 143 -13.77 -33.48 -11.46
C SER A 143 -15.09 -34.22 -11.19
N PHE A 144 -15.98 -33.64 -10.38
CA PHE A 144 -17.31 -34.20 -10.11
C PHE A 144 -18.21 -34.17 -11.35
N ARG A 145 -18.17 -33.08 -12.14
CA ARG A 145 -18.90 -32.98 -13.41
C ARG A 145 -18.41 -34.00 -14.43
N LEU A 146 -17.11 -34.20 -14.54
CA LEU A 146 -16.51 -35.20 -15.42
C LEU A 146 -16.87 -36.66 -15.02
N LYS A 147 -16.88 -36.96 -13.70
CA LYS A 147 -17.34 -38.25 -13.19
C LYS A 147 -18.82 -38.50 -13.48
N LYS A 148 -19.69 -37.48 -13.36
CA LYS A 148 -21.11 -37.61 -13.73
C LYS A 148 -21.31 -37.85 -15.23
N LYS A 149 -20.52 -37.14 -16.08
CA LYS A 149 -20.59 -37.33 -17.54
C LYS A 149 -20.18 -38.74 -17.94
N LYS A 150 -19.06 -39.25 -17.43
CA LYS A 150 -18.62 -40.62 -17.68
C LYS A 150 -19.62 -41.71 -17.20
N LYS A 151 -20.31 -41.47 -16.08
CA LYS A 151 -21.39 -42.39 -15.62
C LYS A 151 -22.60 -42.35 -16.53
N LYS A 152 -22.94 -41.21 -17.11
CA LYS A 152 -24.09 -41.04 -18.03
C LYS A 152 -23.78 -41.71 -19.38
N ASP A 153 -22.59 -41.51 -19.90
CA ASP A 153 -22.13 -42.10 -21.15
C ASP A 153 -22.04 -43.63 -21.04
N LYS A 154 -21.57 -44.17 -19.91
CA LYS A 154 -21.55 -45.62 -19.65
C LYS A 154 -22.94 -46.24 -19.55
N LYS A 155 -23.93 -45.49 -19.05
CA LYS A 155 -25.34 -45.94 -18.97
C LYS A 155 -26.01 -45.97 -20.35
N ILE A 156 -25.68 -45.01 -21.22
CA ILE A 156 -26.15 -44.98 -22.62
C ILE A 156 -25.57 -46.10 -23.43
N TRP A 157 -24.29 -46.39 -23.26
CA TRP A 157 -23.59 -47.50 -23.93
C TRP A 157 -24.18 -48.87 -23.57
N ASN A 158 -24.44 -49.12 -22.28
CA ASN A 158 -25.09 -50.37 -21.84
C ASN A 158 -26.52 -50.52 -22.35
N CYS A 159 -27.26 -49.47 -22.61
CA CYS A 159 -28.58 -49.51 -23.25
C CYS A 159 -28.54 -49.81 -24.74
N LEU A 160 -27.45 -49.48 -25.43
CA LEU A 160 -27.27 -49.69 -26.88
C LEU A 160 -26.69 -51.09 -27.21
N CYS A 161 -26.00 -51.71 -26.28
CA CYS A 161 -25.43 -53.05 -26.49
C CYS A 161 -26.34 -54.22 -26.06
N ASN A 162 -27.49 -53.96 -25.47
CA ASN A 162 -28.46 -54.99 -25.04
C ASN A 162 -29.74 -55.03 -25.90
N LYS A 163 -29.61 -54.71 -27.20
CA LYS A 163 -30.71 -54.95 -28.18
C LYS A 163 -30.26 -55.94 -29.23
#